data_8ea6646ea17a6bbdf7eea509ceba94af
#
_entry.id   8ea6646ea17a6bbdf7eea509ceba94af
#
_cell.length_a   1.000
_cell.length_b   1.000
_cell.length_c   1.000
_cell.angle_alpha   90.00
_cell.angle_beta   90.00
_cell.angle_gamma   90.00
#
_symmetry.space_group_name_H-M   'P 1'
#
loop_
_entity.id
_entity.type
_entity.pdbx_description
1 polymer ?
#
loop_
_entity_poly.entity_id
_entity_poly.type
_entity_poly.pdbx_seq_one_letter_code
_entity_poly.pdbx_strand_id
1 'polypeptide(L)'
;MTEVLIKRLSKNIELPKYETNGSSGMDLSANVEKQIKIEPGKTSIIPTGISVSIPKNFEIQIRSRSGLAAKSQISVLNSPGTIDADYRGELKVILINLSNKTFVVERGTRIAQMVLCPIVKAKFKEVDSLDNTDRGAGGFGSTGLK
;
A
#
# COMPACT_ATOMS: atom_id res chain seq x y z
N MET A 1 -17.31 -13.70 1.43
CA MET A 1 -15.91 -13.21 1.42
C MET A 1 -15.28 -13.54 0.08
N THR A 2 -14.43 -12.67 -0.44
CA THR A 2 -13.70 -12.92 -1.69
C THR A 2 -12.43 -13.72 -1.39
N GLU A 3 -12.20 -14.81 -2.10
CA GLU A 3 -11.02 -15.64 -1.95
C GLU A 3 -9.82 -15.00 -2.68
N VAL A 4 -8.68 -14.91 -2.00
CA VAL A 4 -7.38 -14.52 -2.55
C VAL A 4 -6.40 -15.64 -2.24
N LEU A 5 -5.76 -16.20 -3.27
CA LEU A 5 -4.74 -17.21 -3.05
C LEU A 5 -3.45 -16.55 -2.60
N ILE A 6 -2.78 -17.14 -1.62
CA ILE A 6 -1.53 -16.62 -1.07
C ILE A 6 -0.47 -17.73 -0.99
N LYS A 7 0.77 -17.39 -1.36
CA LYS A 7 1.92 -18.28 -1.30
C LYS A 7 2.99 -17.68 -0.38
N ARG A 8 3.46 -18.47 0.57
CA ARG A 8 4.68 -18.14 1.34
C ARG A 8 5.92 -18.45 0.50
N LEU A 9 6.85 -17.54 0.44
CA LEU A 9 8.12 -17.70 -0.28
C LEU A 9 9.24 -18.25 0.60
N SER A 10 9.06 -18.21 1.94
CA SER A 10 9.93 -18.85 2.90
C SER A 10 9.13 -19.49 4.04
N LYS A 11 9.80 -20.40 4.76
CA LYS A 11 9.25 -20.98 6.00
C LYS A 11 9.20 -19.89 7.08
N ASN A 12 8.32 -20.03 8.05
CA ASN A 12 8.18 -19.14 9.23
C ASN A 12 7.69 -17.71 8.92
N ILE A 13 6.91 -17.53 7.86
CA ILE A 13 6.16 -16.29 7.61
C ILE A 13 4.75 -16.45 8.19
N GLU A 14 4.33 -15.51 9.02
CA GLU A 14 2.93 -15.40 9.41
C GLU A 14 2.13 -14.82 8.24
N LEU A 15 1.00 -15.46 7.95
CA LEU A 15 0.09 -14.93 6.93
C LEU A 15 -0.63 -13.68 7.47
N PRO A 16 -0.82 -12.66 6.63
CA PRO A 16 -1.64 -11.51 6.99
C PRO A 16 -3.05 -11.95 7.41
N LYS A 17 -3.59 -11.29 8.42
CA LYS A 17 -4.93 -11.53 8.94
C LYS A 17 -5.61 -10.22 9.34
N TYR A 18 -6.93 -10.22 9.35
CA TYR A 18 -7.69 -9.14 9.96
C TYR A 18 -7.60 -9.26 11.49
N GLU A 19 -7.17 -8.22 12.16
CA GLU A 19 -7.04 -8.23 13.62
C GLU A 19 -8.40 -8.16 14.32
N THR A 20 -9.40 -7.56 13.68
CA THR A 20 -10.79 -7.50 14.16
C THR A 20 -11.76 -7.73 13.01
N ASN A 21 -13.01 -8.08 13.33
CA ASN A 21 -14.07 -8.25 12.32
C ASN A 21 -14.36 -6.98 11.51
N GLY A 22 -14.06 -5.80 12.06
CA GLY A 22 -14.25 -4.51 11.39
C GLY A 22 -12.99 -3.97 10.70
N SER A 23 -11.87 -4.68 10.75
CA SER A 23 -10.64 -4.25 10.09
C SER A 23 -10.82 -4.24 8.57
N SER A 24 -10.40 -3.15 7.91
CA SER A 24 -10.39 -3.05 6.44
C SER A 24 -9.08 -3.58 5.84
N GLY A 25 -7.99 -3.53 6.59
CA GLY A 25 -6.66 -3.94 6.16
C GLY A 25 -6.07 -5.05 7.01
N MET A 26 -5.10 -5.73 6.44
CA MET A 26 -4.26 -6.74 7.10
C MET A 26 -2.82 -6.23 7.15
N ASP A 27 -2.16 -6.35 8.28
CA ASP A 27 -0.76 -5.92 8.43
C ASP A 27 0.18 -6.77 7.56
N LEU A 28 1.17 -6.10 6.96
CA LEU A 28 2.30 -6.72 6.28
C LEU A 28 3.55 -6.59 7.13
N SER A 29 4.23 -7.70 7.35
CA SER A 29 5.47 -7.77 8.12
C SER A 29 6.68 -7.91 7.21
N ALA A 30 7.79 -7.32 7.62
CA ALA A 30 9.07 -7.43 6.94
C ALA A 30 9.62 -8.86 7.03
N ASN A 31 10.08 -9.39 5.90
CA ASN A 31 10.77 -10.68 5.81
C ASN A 31 12.24 -10.45 5.41
N VAL A 32 12.99 -9.86 6.29
CA VAL A 32 14.42 -9.56 6.09
C VAL A 32 15.30 -10.56 6.84
N GLU A 33 16.43 -10.94 6.26
CA GLU A 33 17.43 -11.80 6.93
C GLU A 33 18.28 -11.01 7.91
N LYS A 34 18.63 -9.78 7.51
CA LYS A 34 19.38 -8.82 8.33
C LYS A 34 18.56 -7.55 8.45
N GLN A 35 18.70 -6.85 9.57
CA GLN A 35 18.05 -5.55 9.75
C GLN A 35 18.41 -4.58 8.61
N ILE A 36 17.44 -3.78 8.19
CA ILE A 36 17.60 -2.72 7.21
C ILE A 36 17.50 -1.38 7.95
N LYS A 37 18.50 -0.53 7.78
CA LYS A 37 18.50 0.84 8.30
C LYS A 37 18.05 1.80 7.21
N ILE A 38 17.05 2.61 7.52
CA ILE A 38 16.55 3.65 6.61
C ILE A 38 16.91 5.00 7.25
N GLU A 39 17.92 5.65 6.69
CA GLU A 39 18.35 6.97 7.15
C GLU A 39 17.31 8.04 6.86
N PRO A 40 17.34 9.20 7.58
CA PRO A 40 16.43 10.32 7.33
C PRO A 40 16.39 10.74 5.86
N GLY A 41 15.19 10.88 5.31
CA GLY A 41 14.97 11.25 3.91
C GLY A 41 15.26 10.15 2.88
N LYS A 42 15.63 8.95 3.32
CA LYS A 42 15.94 7.81 2.42
C LYS A 42 14.78 6.84 2.31
N THR A 43 14.85 6.05 1.26
CA THR A 43 13.87 4.99 0.96
C THR A 43 14.53 3.62 1.01
N SER A 44 13.72 2.58 1.23
CA SER A 44 14.15 1.19 1.10
C SER A 44 12.99 0.32 0.64
N ILE A 45 13.29 -0.70 -0.15
CA ILE A 45 12.31 -1.71 -0.58
C ILE A 45 12.41 -2.90 0.37
N ILE A 46 11.33 -3.15 1.09
CA ILE A 46 11.27 -4.19 2.12
C ILE A 46 10.48 -5.39 1.61
N PRO A 47 11.08 -6.58 1.56
CA PRO A 47 10.39 -7.80 1.18
C PRO A 47 9.42 -8.25 2.27
N THR A 48 8.31 -8.87 1.88
CA THR A 48 7.32 -9.45 2.81
C THR A 48 7.32 -10.98 2.82
N GLY A 49 7.96 -11.60 1.83
CA GLY A 49 8.05 -13.06 1.70
C GLY A 49 6.75 -13.72 1.26
N ILE A 50 5.79 -12.97 0.74
CA ILE A 50 4.53 -13.52 0.22
C ILE A 50 4.29 -13.07 -1.21
N SER A 51 3.57 -13.90 -1.97
CA SER A 51 2.97 -13.55 -3.25
C SER A 51 1.50 -13.97 -3.26
N VAL A 52 0.70 -13.30 -4.08
CA VAL A 52 -0.75 -13.47 -4.11
C VAL A 52 -1.28 -13.69 -5.53
N SER A 53 -2.46 -14.29 -5.62
CA SER A 53 -3.27 -14.30 -6.83
C SER A 53 -4.62 -13.67 -6.51
N ILE A 54 -4.85 -12.49 -7.05
CA ILE A 54 -6.03 -11.67 -6.80
C ILE A 54 -7.07 -11.98 -7.87
N PRO A 55 -8.37 -12.16 -7.54
CA PRO A 55 -9.42 -12.37 -8.53
C PRO A 55 -9.56 -11.16 -9.47
N LYS A 56 -10.05 -11.38 -10.68
CA LYS A 56 -10.38 -10.29 -11.62
C LYS A 56 -11.33 -9.29 -10.96
N ASN A 57 -11.21 -8.03 -11.35
CA ASN A 57 -11.97 -6.89 -10.83
C ASN A 57 -11.66 -6.51 -9.38
N PHE A 58 -10.52 -6.98 -8.86
CA PHE A 58 -9.96 -6.54 -7.59
C PHE A 58 -8.50 -6.15 -7.74
N GLU A 59 -8.03 -5.32 -6.85
CA GLU A 59 -6.63 -5.01 -6.59
C GLU A 59 -6.32 -5.14 -5.11
N ILE A 60 -5.06 -5.23 -4.74
CA ILE A 60 -4.63 -4.97 -3.37
C ILE A 60 -3.92 -3.62 -3.34
N GLN A 61 -4.34 -2.76 -2.42
CA GLN A 61 -3.64 -1.52 -2.10
C GLN A 61 -2.74 -1.70 -0.90
N ILE A 62 -1.48 -1.27 -1.06
CA ILE A 62 -0.52 -1.18 0.04
C ILE A 62 -0.56 0.23 0.60
N ARG A 63 -0.90 0.34 1.88
CA ARG A 63 -1.11 1.61 2.58
C ARG A 63 -0.20 1.70 3.80
N SER A 64 0.13 2.92 4.20
CA SER A 64 0.85 3.19 5.44
C SER A 64 0.05 2.72 6.66
N ARG A 65 0.76 2.35 7.72
CA ARG A 65 0.16 2.14 9.04
C ARG A 65 0.15 3.45 9.80
N SER A 66 -1.00 3.82 10.32
CA SER A 66 -1.18 5.07 11.08
C SER A 66 -0.22 5.20 12.26
N GLY A 67 0.04 4.09 12.97
CA GLY A 67 0.96 4.08 14.10
C GLY A 67 2.41 4.38 13.71
N LEU A 68 2.89 3.83 12.58
CA LEU A 68 4.23 4.15 12.07
C LEU A 68 4.32 5.60 11.55
N ALA A 69 3.29 6.05 10.85
CA ALA A 69 3.22 7.41 10.35
C ALA A 69 3.25 8.43 11.50
N ALA A 70 2.40 8.25 12.50
CA ALA A 70 2.26 9.19 13.62
C ALA A 70 3.46 9.19 14.58
N LYS A 71 4.00 8.00 14.90
CA LYS A 71 5.04 7.87 15.95
C LYS A 71 6.45 7.92 15.39
N SER A 72 6.66 7.44 14.17
CA SER A 72 7.99 7.27 13.59
C SER A 72 8.19 8.02 12.27
N GLN A 73 7.14 8.66 11.74
CA GLN A 73 7.16 9.38 10.47
C GLN A 73 7.65 8.49 9.31
N ILE A 74 7.29 7.21 9.36
CA ILE A 74 7.56 6.23 8.30
C ILE A 74 6.29 6.04 7.49
N SER A 75 6.43 6.13 6.18
CA SER A 75 5.32 6.02 5.23
C SER A 75 5.67 5.07 4.09
N VAL A 76 4.64 4.54 3.43
CA VAL A 76 4.78 3.91 2.13
C VAL A 76 4.94 5.02 1.10
N LEU A 77 6.03 5.01 0.34
CA LEU A 77 6.36 6.11 -0.60
C LEU A 77 5.31 6.26 -1.70
N ASN A 78 4.94 5.16 -2.34
CA ASN A 78 3.87 5.09 -3.33
C ASN A 78 2.53 4.80 -2.64
N SER A 79 1.88 5.80 -2.10
CA SER A 79 0.66 5.66 -1.31
C SER A 79 -0.58 6.08 -2.10
N PRO A 80 -1.44 5.09 -2.46
CA PRO A 80 -1.29 3.66 -2.22
C PRO A 80 -0.36 2.99 -3.23
N GLY A 81 0.33 1.94 -2.78
CA GLY A 81 0.94 0.98 -3.70
C GLY A 81 -0.14 0.11 -4.33
N THR A 82 -0.08 -0.13 -5.63
CA THR A 82 -1.06 -0.94 -6.36
C THR A 82 -0.49 -2.30 -6.69
N ILE A 83 -1.21 -3.35 -6.31
CA ILE A 83 -0.93 -4.74 -6.71
C ILE A 83 -2.04 -5.18 -7.66
N ASP A 84 -1.69 -5.37 -8.89
CA ASP A 84 -2.61 -5.78 -9.95
C ASP A 84 -3.03 -7.26 -9.83
N ALA A 85 -4.21 -7.60 -10.35
CA ALA A 85 -4.76 -8.96 -10.28
C ALA A 85 -3.88 -10.01 -10.97
N ASP A 86 -3.10 -9.63 -11.97
CA ASP A 86 -2.20 -10.50 -12.73
C ASP A 86 -0.74 -10.47 -12.24
N TYR A 87 -0.41 -9.69 -11.20
CA TYR A 87 0.91 -9.72 -10.58
C TYR A 87 1.09 -11.00 -9.76
N ARG A 88 2.23 -11.70 -9.97
CA ARG A 88 2.56 -12.95 -9.28
C ARG A 88 3.89 -12.88 -8.53
N GLY A 89 4.56 -11.74 -8.56
CA GLY A 89 5.81 -11.53 -7.85
C GLY A 89 5.60 -11.39 -6.34
N GLU A 90 6.72 -11.30 -5.63
CA GLU A 90 6.72 -11.00 -4.21
C GLU A 90 6.15 -9.62 -3.93
N LEU A 91 5.28 -9.52 -2.94
CA LEU A 91 4.85 -8.23 -2.41
C LEU A 91 6.02 -7.58 -1.67
N LYS A 92 6.41 -6.41 -2.12
CA LYS A 92 7.46 -5.60 -1.50
C LYS A 92 6.91 -4.21 -1.20
N VAL A 93 7.35 -3.65 -0.08
CA VAL A 93 6.89 -2.34 0.39
C VAL A 93 8.02 -1.33 0.25
N ILE A 94 7.76 -0.21 -0.41
CA ILE A 94 8.69 0.90 -0.53
C ILE A 94 8.44 1.84 0.64
N LEU A 95 9.33 1.84 1.64
CA LEU A 95 9.26 2.74 2.78
C LEU A 95 10.10 3.99 2.56
N ILE A 96 9.61 5.12 3.05
CA ILE A 96 10.35 6.37 3.18
C ILE A 96 10.42 6.77 4.64
N ASN A 97 11.58 7.25 5.09
CA ASN A 97 11.78 7.80 6.41
C ASN A 97 11.74 9.33 6.35
N LEU A 98 10.64 9.92 6.83
CA LEU A 98 10.42 11.37 6.89
C LEU A 98 10.82 11.96 8.24
N SER A 99 11.36 11.15 9.15
CA SER A 99 11.86 11.59 10.46
C SER A 99 13.31 12.11 10.37
N ASN A 100 13.80 12.59 11.49
CA ASN A 100 15.20 13.01 11.67
C ASN A 100 16.08 11.94 12.33
N LYS A 101 15.58 10.70 12.46
CA LYS A 101 16.29 9.58 13.07
C LYS A 101 16.32 8.38 12.13
N THR A 102 17.38 7.59 12.19
CA THR A 102 17.44 6.30 11.50
C THR A 102 16.32 5.38 11.97
N PHE A 103 15.58 4.82 11.03
CA PHE A 103 14.58 3.79 11.32
C PHE A 103 15.14 2.40 11.00
N VAL A 104 14.99 1.48 11.93
CA VAL A 104 15.49 0.11 11.78
C VAL A 104 14.32 -0.83 11.53
N VAL A 105 14.37 -1.54 10.41
CA VAL A 105 13.42 -2.60 10.04
C VAL A 105 14.05 -3.93 10.38
N GLU A 106 13.45 -4.65 11.31
CA GLU A 106 13.83 -6.01 11.67
C GLU A 106 12.83 -7.01 11.10
N ARG A 107 13.20 -8.29 11.05
CA ARG A 107 12.28 -9.37 10.67
C ARG A 107 11.04 -9.33 11.56
N GLY A 108 9.86 -9.41 10.95
CA GLY A 108 8.58 -9.38 11.65
C GLY A 108 8.06 -7.97 11.99
N THR A 109 8.84 -6.91 11.75
CA THR A 109 8.34 -5.54 11.89
C THR A 109 7.14 -5.33 10.97
N ARG A 110 5.99 -4.93 11.52
CA ARG A 110 4.79 -4.57 10.75
C ARG A 110 5.01 -3.22 10.09
N ILE A 111 5.20 -3.22 8.77
CA ILE A 111 5.68 -2.08 7.98
C ILE A 111 4.62 -1.36 7.16
N ALA A 112 3.54 -2.05 6.83
CA ALA A 112 2.44 -1.53 6.02
C ALA A 112 1.17 -2.31 6.32
N GLN A 113 0.08 -1.95 5.66
CA GLN A 113 -1.14 -2.75 5.62
C GLN A 113 -1.57 -2.94 4.17
N MET A 114 -2.20 -4.06 3.87
CA MET A 114 -2.80 -4.33 2.57
C MET A 114 -4.32 -4.37 2.68
N VAL A 115 -5.00 -3.80 1.69
CA VAL A 115 -6.46 -3.73 1.60
C VAL A 115 -6.91 -4.27 0.26
N LEU A 116 -7.80 -5.26 0.24
CA LEU A 116 -8.44 -5.74 -0.98
C LEU A 116 -9.51 -4.74 -1.40
N CYS A 117 -9.40 -4.23 -2.63
CA CYS A 117 -10.32 -3.23 -3.18
C CYS A 117 -10.95 -3.72 -4.48
N PRO A 118 -12.26 -3.54 -4.70
CA PRO A 118 -12.86 -3.72 -6.01
C PRO A 118 -12.40 -2.61 -6.96
N ILE A 119 -12.26 -2.95 -8.25
CA ILE A 119 -11.90 -1.97 -9.27
C ILE A 119 -12.95 -1.92 -10.38
N VAL A 120 -13.08 -0.76 -10.98
CA VAL A 120 -13.84 -0.54 -12.21
C VAL A 120 -12.90 -0.11 -13.31
N LYS A 121 -12.95 -0.77 -14.46
CA LYS A 121 -12.15 -0.40 -15.63
C LYS A 121 -12.90 0.62 -16.48
N ALA A 122 -12.25 1.74 -16.77
CA ALA A 122 -12.76 2.75 -17.70
C ALA A 122 -12.42 2.38 -19.13
N LYS A 123 -13.37 2.68 -20.04
CA LYS A 123 -13.12 2.74 -21.48
C LYS A 123 -13.26 4.19 -21.90
N PHE A 124 -12.18 4.82 -22.33
CA PHE A 124 -12.21 6.20 -22.81
C PHE A 124 -12.84 6.28 -24.19
N LYS A 125 -13.68 7.29 -24.38
CA LYS A 125 -14.19 7.75 -25.66
C LYS A 125 -13.72 9.19 -25.83
N GLU A 126 -12.89 9.42 -26.83
CA GLU A 126 -12.44 10.76 -27.20
C GLU A 126 -13.61 11.58 -27.74
N VAL A 127 -13.72 12.82 -27.29
CA VAL A 127 -14.73 13.79 -27.72
C VAL A 127 -14.06 15.16 -27.85
N ASP A 128 -14.63 16.03 -28.71
CA ASP A 128 -14.08 17.37 -28.92
C ASP A 128 -14.39 18.33 -27.77
N SER A 129 -15.46 18.08 -27.01
CA SER A 129 -15.86 18.89 -25.87
C SER A 129 -16.52 18.02 -24.79
N LEU A 130 -16.42 18.47 -23.54
CA LEU A 130 -17.14 17.90 -22.39
C LEU A 130 -18.35 18.79 -22.07
N ASP A 131 -19.31 18.22 -21.35
CA ASP A 131 -20.45 18.94 -20.81
C ASP A 131 -20.01 20.03 -19.81
N ASN A 132 -20.85 21.05 -19.66
CA ASN A 132 -20.64 22.12 -18.70
C ASN A 132 -21.14 21.69 -17.32
N THR A 133 -20.42 22.10 -16.28
CA THR A 133 -20.83 21.95 -14.87
C THR A 133 -20.65 23.28 -14.15
N ASP A 134 -21.35 23.45 -13.01
CA ASP A 134 -21.21 24.67 -12.19
C ASP A 134 -19.79 24.89 -11.69
N ARG A 135 -19.04 23.81 -11.45
CA ARG A 135 -17.63 23.87 -11.08
C ARG A 135 -16.72 24.22 -12.25
N GLY A 136 -17.05 23.79 -13.45
CA GLY A 136 -16.23 23.96 -14.66
C GLY A 136 -14.79 23.50 -14.46
N ALA A 137 -13.83 24.35 -14.78
CA ALA A 137 -12.39 24.10 -14.63
C ALA A 137 -11.83 24.46 -13.24
N GLY A 138 -12.66 24.82 -12.29
CA GLY A 138 -12.23 25.21 -10.93
C GLY A 138 -11.58 24.05 -10.17
N GLY A 139 -10.36 24.26 -9.72
CA GLY A 139 -9.55 23.29 -8.95
C GLY A 139 -8.50 24.00 -8.10
N PHE A 140 -7.59 23.22 -7.49
CA PHE A 140 -6.46 23.76 -6.71
C PHE A 140 -6.84 24.79 -5.65
N GLY A 141 -7.96 24.56 -4.93
CA GLY A 141 -8.43 25.47 -3.89
C GLY A 141 -9.24 26.66 -4.44
N SER A 142 -9.84 26.57 -5.62
CA SER A 142 -10.67 27.63 -6.22
C SER A 142 -11.86 28.06 -5.34
N THR A 143 -12.27 27.22 -4.36
CA THR A 143 -13.32 27.54 -3.38
C THR A 143 -12.80 28.25 -2.13
N GLY A 144 -11.48 28.53 -2.04
CA GLY A 144 -10.84 29.19 -0.89
C GLY A 144 -10.44 28.22 0.22
N LEU A 145 -9.73 28.76 1.22
CA LEU A 145 -9.28 28.02 2.40
C LEU A 145 -10.24 28.16 3.60
N LYS A 146 -11.28 29.01 3.50
CA LYS A 146 -12.31 29.25 4.52
C LYS A 146 -13.64 29.51 3.85
#